data_2aa850070cf6dc95027c4dcc4cac874b
#
_entry.id   2aa850070cf6dc95027c4dcc4cac874b
#
_cell.length_a   1.000
_cell.length_b   1.000
_cell.length_c   1.000
_cell.angle_alpha   90.00
_cell.angle_beta   90.00
_cell.angle_gamma   90.00
#
_symmetry.space_group_name_H-M   'P 1'
#
loop_
_entity.id
_entity.type
_entity.pdbx_description
1 polymer ?
#
loop_
_entity_poly.entity_id
_entity_poly.type
_entity_poly.pdbx_seq_one_letter_code
_entity_poly.pdbx_strand_id
1 'polypeptide(L)' 'MDEEYVKKLVIARLNAMPPDIGFSIGGFGDYSRDQLIDEVRKGTKIGEATARSEVRFVIEMPDLIRKLSQ' A
#
# COMPACT_ATOMS: atom_id res chain seq x y z
N MET A 1 -9.26 -5.79 -11.34
CA MET A 1 -9.65 -5.01 -10.16
C MET A 1 -9.78 -3.55 -10.54
N ASP A 2 -10.79 -2.88 -10.00
CA ASP A 2 -11.00 -1.46 -10.28
C ASP A 2 -9.86 -0.63 -9.68
N GLU A 3 -9.22 0.22 -10.48
CA GLU A 3 -8.11 1.05 -10.03
C GLU A 3 -8.53 2.00 -8.90
N GLU A 4 -9.72 2.54 -8.98
CA GLU A 4 -10.21 3.46 -7.95
C GLU A 4 -10.41 2.72 -6.63
N TYR A 5 -10.92 1.51 -6.69
CA TYR A 5 -11.08 0.69 -5.49
C TYR A 5 -9.72 0.38 -4.87
N VAL A 6 -8.75 -0.01 -5.69
CA VAL A 6 -7.41 -0.32 -5.21
C VAL A 6 -6.76 0.90 -4.57
N LYS A 7 -6.89 2.07 -5.20
CA LYS A 7 -6.35 3.31 -4.64
C LYS A 7 -6.95 3.62 -3.27
N LYS A 8 -8.27 3.49 -3.16
CA LYS A 8 -8.95 3.75 -1.90
C LYS A 8 -8.51 2.78 -0.81
N LEU A 9 -8.37 1.52 -1.16
CA LEU A 9 -7.92 0.50 -0.22
C LEU A 9 -6.50 0.79 0.28
N VAL A 10 -5.59 1.09 -0.63
CA VAL A 10 -4.20 1.37 -0.29
C VAL A 10 -4.10 2.63 0.57
N ILE A 11 -4.82 3.68 0.21
CA ILE A 11 -4.82 4.92 0.99
C ILE A 11 -5.36 4.67 2.39
N ALA A 12 -6.41 3.87 2.51
CA ALA A 12 -6.97 3.54 3.82
C ALA A 12 -5.97 2.77 4.68
N ARG A 13 -5.24 1.84 4.07
CA ARG A 13 -4.22 1.08 4.79
C ARG A 13 -3.07 1.98 5.24
N LEU A 14 -2.63 2.89 4.38
CA LEU A 14 -1.57 3.84 4.73
C LEU A 14 -2.03 4.78 5.86
N ASN A 15 -3.28 5.22 5.81
CA ASN A 15 -3.83 6.07 6.85
C ASN A 15 -3.91 5.38 8.21
N ALA A 16 -4.00 4.06 8.21
CA ALA A 16 -4.04 3.29 9.45
C ALA A 16 -2.67 3.14 10.10
N MET A 17 -1.61 3.50 9.38
CA MET A 17 -0.25 3.40 9.90
C MET A 17 0.14 4.68 10.64
N PRO A 18 1.09 4.61 11.61
CA PRO A 18 1.55 5.82 12.29
C PRO A 18 2.14 6.83 11.30
N PRO A 19 1.88 8.13 11.50
CA PRO A 19 2.32 9.16 10.55
C PRO A 19 3.84 9.37 10.50
N ASP A 20 4.56 8.92 11.51
CA ASP A 20 6.01 9.10 11.58
C ASP A 20 6.80 7.93 10.99
N ILE A 21 6.11 6.93 10.42
CA ILE A 21 6.79 5.81 9.78
C ILE A 21 7.31 6.24 8.42
N GLY A 22 8.56 5.85 8.13
CA GLY A 22 9.14 6.04 6.81
C GLY A 22 9.06 4.76 6.01
N PHE A 23 9.00 4.89 4.70
CA PHE A 23 8.92 3.77 3.77
C PHE A 23 10.05 3.83 2.78
N SER A 24 10.71 2.70 2.56
CA SER A 24 11.74 2.58 1.55
C SER A 24 11.14 1.89 0.32
N ILE A 25 11.06 2.63 -0.77
CA ILE A 25 10.50 2.10 -2.02
C ILE A 25 11.67 1.79 -2.95
N GLY A 26 11.86 0.51 -3.24
CA GLY A 26 12.99 0.06 -4.04
C GLY A 26 13.12 0.83 -5.35
N GLY A 27 14.27 1.44 -5.56
CA GLY A 27 14.54 2.21 -6.76
C GLY A 27 14.07 3.66 -6.74
N PHE A 28 13.26 4.05 -5.76
CA PHE A 28 12.70 5.40 -5.70
C PHE A 28 13.13 6.21 -4.49
N GLY A 29 13.65 5.56 -3.44
CA GLY A 29 14.12 6.25 -2.24
C GLY A 29 13.15 6.12 -1.08
N ASP A 30 13.27 7.03 -0.12
CA ASP A 30 12.48 6.99 1.10
C ASP A 30 11.34 7.99 1.06
N TYR A 31 10.20 7.58 1.58
CA TYR A 31 8.98 8.39 1.57
C TYR A 31 8.28 8.32 2.92
N SER A 32 7.63 9.40 3.31
CA SER A 32 6.75 9.39 4.46
C SER A 32 5.40 8.79 4.08
N ARG A 33 4.62 8.42 5.09
CA ARG A 33 3.26 7.91 4.86
C ARG A 33 2.43 8.88 4.01
N ASP A 34 2.48 10.16 4.37
CA ASP A 34 1.67 11.17 3.68
C ASP A 34 2.15 11.38 2.24
N GLN A 35 3.47 11.30 2.02
CA GLN A 35 4.01 11.38 0.66
C GLN A 35 3.52 10.22 -0.20
N LEU A 36 3.50 9.01 0.36
CA LEU A 36 3.02 7.84 -0.37
C LEU A 36 1.53 7.93 -0.67
N ILE A 37 0.75 8.42 0.29
CA ILE A 37 -0.69 8.61 0.07
C ILE A 37 -0.92 9.55 -1.11
N ASP A 38 -0.16 10.63 -1.16
CA ASP A 38 -0.28 11.60 -2.25
C ASP A 38 0.12 10.97 -3.59
N GLU A 39 1.19 10.19 -3.60
CA GLU A 39 1.64 9.52 -4.82
C GLU A 39 0.62 8.51 -5.33
N VAL A 40 0.01 7.75 -4.40
CA VAL A 40 -1.05 6.80 -4.78
C VAL A 40 -2.24 7.54 -5.36
N ARG A 41 -2.62 8.65 -4.73
CA ARG A 41 -3.77 9.44 -5.19
C ARG A 41 -3.55 9.98 -6.58
N LYS A 42 -2.33 10.44 -6.88
CA LYS A 42 -1.98 10.99 -8.19
C LYS A 42 -1.77 9.94 -9.26
N GLY A 43 -1.57 8.68 -8.87
CA GLY A 43 -1.33 7.60 -9.82
C GLY A 43 0.06 7.65 -10.46
N THR A 44 1.05 8.15 -9.72
CA THR A 44 2.43 8.19 -10.20
C THR A 44 3.03 6.78 -10.22
N LYS A 45 4.23 6.65 -10.80
CA LYS A 45 4.93 5.37 -10.81
C LYS A 45 5.21 4.88 -9.39
N ILE A 46 5.54 5.80 -8.50
CA ILE A 46 5.76 5.47 -7.09
C ILE A 46 4.46 5.00 -6.45
N GLY A 47 3.36 5.70 -6.73
CA GLY A 47 2.05 5.34 -6.24
C GLY A 47 1.61 3.98 -6.76
N GLU A 48 1.86 3.71 -8.04
CA GLU A 48 1.54 2.41 -8.63
C GLU A 48 2.35 1.29 -8.00
N ALA A 49 3.64 1.52 -7.76
CA ALA A 49 4.49 0.53 -7.12
C ALA A 49 4.01 0.24 -5.70
N THR A 50 3.63 1.29 -4.97
CA THR A 50 3.11 1.15 -3.61
C THR A 50 1.80 0.36 -3.61
N ALA A 51 0.89 0.71 -4.49
CA ALA A 51 -0.40 0.02 -4.59
C ALA A 51 -0.20 -1.45 -4.97
N ARG A 52 0.70 -1.73 -5.89
CA ARG A 52 1.00 -3.10 -6.31
C ARG A 52 1.55 -3.92 -5.15
N SER A 53 2.44 -3.34 -4.36
CA SER A 53 3.02 -4.02 -3.21
C SER A 53 1.96 -4.34 -2.16
N GLU A 54 1.07 -3.40 -1.88
CA GLU A 54 0.02 -3.60 -0.90
C GLU A 54 -0.98 -4.67 -1.34
N VAL A 55 -1.39 -4.63 -2.60
CA VAL A 55 -2.31 -5.64 -3.13
C VAL A 55 -1.66 -7.01 -3.10
N ARG A 56 -0.40 -7.09 -3.49
CA ARG A 56 0.34 -8.34 -3.46
C ARG A 56 0.41 -8.92 -2.06
N PHE A 57 0.68 -8.07 -1.08
CA PHE A 57 0.75 -8.49 0.32
C PHE A 57 -0.58 -9.09 0.77
N VAL A 58 -1.69 -8.44 0.44
CA VAL A 58 -3.02 -8.92 0.79
C VAL A 58 -3.30 -10.27 0.13
N ILE A 59 -2.93 -10.41 -1.14
CA ILE A 59 -3.15 -11.65 -1.88
C ILE A 59 -2.29 -12.78 -1.34
N GLU A 60 -1.07 -12.47 -0.91
CA GLU A 60 -0.14 -13.49 -0.43
C GLU A 60 -0.38 -13.92 1.01
N MET A 61 -1.34 -13.30 1.70
CA MET A 61 -1.66 -13.63 3.07
C MET A 61 -2.90 -14.50 3.30
N PRO A 62 -3.59 -14.99 2.26
CA PRO A 62 -4.81 -15.78 2.50
C PRO A 62 -4.55 -17.04 3.32
N ASP A 63 -3.39 -17.67 3.15
CA ASP A 63 -3.07 -18.89 3.88
C ASP A 63 -2.90 -18.61 5.37
N LEU A 64 -2.29 -17.48 5.72
CA LEU A 64 -2.13 -17.09 7.11
C LEU A 64 -3.49 -16.79 7.73
N ILE A 65 -4.33 -16.07 7.01
CA ILE A 65 -5.67 -15.76 7.48
C ILE A 65 -6.48 -17.04 7.67
N ARG A 66 -6.34 -17.97 6.74
CA ARG A 66 -7.02 -19.25 6.81
C ARG A 66 -6.60 -20.03 8.04
N LYS A 67 -5.31 -20.06 8.35
CA LYS A 67 -4.79 -20.75 9.53
C LYS A 67 -5.29 -20.13 10.82
N LEU A 68 -5.40 -18.81 10.84
CA LEU A 68 -5.88 -18.10 12.02
C LEU A 68 -7.38 -18.31 12.22
N SER A 69 -8.10 -18.64 11.17
CA SER A 69 -9.55 -18.84 11.22
C SER A 69 -9.95 -20.25 11.63
N GLN A 70 -9.03 -21.15 11.65
CA GLN A 70 -9.30 -22.56 12.01
C GLN A 70 -9.23 -22.81 13.52
#